data_0d7b69dec0c9d6f7b2d756eb3f569140
#
_entry.id   0d7b69dec0c9d6f7b2d756eb3f569140
#
_cell.length_a   1.000
_cell.length_b   1.000
_cell.length_c   1.000
_cell.angle_alpha   90.00
_cell.angle_beta   90.00
_cell.angle_gamma   90.00
#
_symmetry.space_group_name_H-M   'P 1'
#
loop_
_entity.id
_entity.type
_entity.pdbx_description
1 polymer ?
#
loop_
_entity_poly.entity_id
_entity_poly.type
_entity_poly.pdbx_seq_one_letter_code
_entity_poly.pdbx_strand_id
1 'polypeptide(L)'
;MFQFMTSTRIIFGEGALQSSLSILNQFGYSVLLVTGQDPERSSPIIQYLKNQSMRYQHVAINGEPNITMVEETAVSGRKFQPDMVVAIGGGSVIDMGKALAAVIPNQGDVYDYVEVVGRNVPLKTKPIPLIAIPTTASSGSEVTKNAVLKSGQDRVKVSLRSPDMLADVAIVDPTLTYGTDAYTSGRGAMDAFTHLMEAYVCGDPNPLTDMVCEEGLRRLSPSIIAACKQDDHKARADLSFAAMLGGMAITNAKLGAAHGLASALGGKLNAPHSVISGRLAPFVMSENINEAKAAGRSDILNRYKRIAQIVTGRTNAHIEDSVLWVQMVLDKLELPHLSEFGVCSTSFEQVAQDALQSVAIKGNPLPLNEERLIHILNQVCGSVCVCETQDSVTQANVKVIDSILQAEK
;
A
#
# COMPACT_ATOMS: atom_id res chain seq x y z
N MET A 1 -2.27 -22.57 13.82
CA MET A 1 -3.63 -22.23 13.30
C MET A 1 -3.56 -20.81 12.75
N PHE A 2 -4.13 -20.51 11.59
CA PHE A 2 -4.17 -19.16 11.03
C PHE A 2 -5.58 -18.83 10.54
N GLN A 3 -5.88 -17.53 10.36
CA GLN A 3 -7.11 -17.01 9.77
C GLN A 3 -6.74 -16.27 8.48
N PHE A 4 -7.56 -16.39 7.44
CA PHE A 4 -7.43 -15.66 6.19
C PHE A 4 -8.73 -14.94 5.85
N MET A 5 -8.65 -13.63 5.55
CA MET A 5 -9.79 -12.76 5.27
C MET A 5 -9.54 -11.98 3.98
N THR A 6 -10.60 -11.74 3.24
CA THR A 6 -10.57 -10.86 2.05
C THR A 6 -11.96 -10.29 1.79
N SER A 7 -12.09 -9.35 0.84
CA SER A 7 -13.39 -8.82 0.40
C SER A 7 -14.32 -9.94 -0.04
N THR A 8 -15.61 -9.76 0.21
CA THR A 8 -16.64 -10.78 -0.07
C THR A 8 -16.72 -11.15 -1.55
N ARG A 9 -16.57 -10.15 -2.42
CA ARG A 9 -16.55 -10.34 -3.87
C ARG A 9 -15.47 -9.47 -4.50
N ILE A 10 -14.64 -10.09 -5.32
CA ILE A 10 -13.62 -9.40 -6.13
C ILE A 10 -13.96 -9.62 -7.59
N ILE A 11 -14.02 -8.52 -8.35
CA ILE A 11 -14.23 -8.53 -9.79
C ILE A 11 -13.01 -7.87 -10.40
N PHE A 12 -12.23 -8.64 -11.15
CA PHE A 12 -10.97 -8.20 -11.75
C PHE A 12 -10.99 -8.35 -13.26
N GLY A 13 -10.54 -7.34 -13.98
CA GLY A 13 -10.30 -7.39 -15.42
C GLY A 13 -10.61 -6.07 -16.12
N GLU A 14 -10.13 -5.94 -17.34
CA GLU A 14 -10.42 -4.78 -18.19
C GLU A 14 -11.92 -4.68 -18.47
N GLY A 15 -12.49 -3.48 -18.29
CA GLY A 15 -13.92 -3.24 -18.44
C GLY A 15 -14.77 -3.78 -17.27
N ALA A 16 -14.13 -4.24 -16.18
CA ALA A 16 -14.82 -4.75 -15.00
C ALA A 16 -15.78 -3.72 -14.40
N LEU A 17 -15.41 -2.44 -14.38
CA LEU A 17 -16.29 -1.39 -13.89
C LEU A 17 -17.59 -1.35 -14.69
N GLN A 18 -17.50 -1.20 -15.99
CA GLN A 18 -18.69 -1.02 -16.85
C GLN A 18 -19.60 -2.26 -16.82
N SER A 19 -19.03 -3.48 -16.83
CA SER A 19 -19.78 -4.73 -16.79
C SER A 19 -20.43 -5.01 -15.43
N SER A 20 -19.97 -4.38 -14.36
CA SER A 20 -20.41 -4.66 -12.99
C SER A 20 -21.27 -3.57 -12.35
N LEU A 21 -21.58 -2.46 -13.05
CA LEU A 21 -22.35 -1.35 -12.47
C LEU A 21 -23.70 -1.79 -11.92
N SER A 22 -24.36 -2.79 -12.55
CA SER A 22 -25.65 -3.30 -12.10
C SER A 22 -25.63 -3.94 -10.71
N ILE A 23 -24.44 -4.25 -10.17
CA ILE A 23 -24.29 -4.80 -8.82
C ILE A 23 -24.75 -3.79 -7.75
N LEU A 24 -24.67 -2.47 -8.04
CA LEU A 24 -25.11 -1.42 -7.14
C LEU A 24 -26.58 -1.59 -6.76
N ASN A 25 -27.42 -2.05 -7.68
CA ASN A 25 -28.85 -2.27 -7.44
C ASN A 25 -29.13 -3.32 -6.33
N GLN A 26 -28.15 -4.15 -5.99
CA GLN A 26 -28.29 -5.17 -4.94
C GLN A 26 -28.20 -4.57 -3.53
N PHE A 27 -27.68 -3.35 -3.38
CA PHE A 27 -27.40 -2.72 -2.10
C PHE A 27 -28.39 -1.61 -1.72
N GLY A 28 -29.22 -1.14 -2.67
CA GLY A 28 -30.23 -0.10 -2.41
C GLY A 28 -30.24 1.01 -3.47
N TYR A 29 -30.82 2.16 -3.14
CA TYR A 29 -31.06 3.27 -4.07
C TYR A 29 -30.45 4.61 -3.64
N SER A 30 -29.84 4.68 -2.46
CA SER A 30 -29.13 5.89 -1.99
C SER A 30 -27.64 5.63 -1.80
N VAL A 31 -26.82 6.39 -2.53
CA VAL A 31 -25.37 6.18 -2.65
C VAL A 31 -24.62 7.36 -2.06
N LEU A 32 -23.71 7.11 -1.13
CA LEU A 32 -22.66 8.06 -0.79
C LEU A 32 -21.47 7.78 -1.72
N LEU A 33 -21.29 8.65 -2.73
CA LEU A 33 -20.23 8.51 -3.73
C LEU A 33 -18.99 9.30 -3.30
N VAL A 34 -17.91 8.60 -3.00
CA VAL A 34 -16.60 9.19 -2.62
C VAL A 34 -15.64 9.09 -3.79
N THR A 35 -15.05 10.22 -4.21
CA THR A 35 -14.15 10.28 -5.38
C THR A 35 -12.90 11.11 -5.09
N GLY A 36 -11.89 10.99 -5.95
CA GLY A 36 -10.83 11.99 -6.07
C GLY A 36 -11.29 13.23 -6.84
N GLN A 37 -10.35 14.09 -7.20
CA GLN A 37 -10.62 15.35 -7.90
C GLN A 37 -10.85 15.18 -9.41
N ASP A 38 -10.45 14.05 -10.00
CA ASP A 38 -10.62 13.77 -11.42
C ASP A 38 -12.07 13.32 -11.71
N PRO A 39 -12.88 14.14 -12.40
CA PRO A 39 -14.28 13.81 -12.66
C PRO A 39 -14.43 12.73 -13.75
N GLU A 40 -13.45 12.56 -14.64
CA GLU A 40 -13.54 11.60 -15.74
C GLU A 40 -13.61 10.16 -15.22
N ARG A 41 -12.80 9.84 -14.20
CA ARG A 41 -12.76 8.51 -13.60
C ARG A 41 -14.05 8.09 -12.90
N SER A 42 -14.82 9.06 -12.39
CA SER A 42 -16.09 8.80 -11.71
C SER A 42 -17.31 8.93 -12.63
N SER A 43 -17.14 9.50 -13.83
CA SER A 43 -18.24 9.78 -14.75
C SER A 43 -19.09 8.54 -15.12
N PRO A 44 -18.54 7.34 -15.34
CA PRO A 44 -19.34 6.15 -15.64
C PRO A 44 -20.33 5.80 -14.50
N ILE A 45 -19.89 5.95 -13.25
CA ILE A 45 -20.75 5.69 -12.08
C ILE A 45 -21.83 6.75 -11.99
N ILE A 46 -21.48 8.05 -12.10
CA ILE A 46 -22.45 9.15 -12.03
C ILE A 46 -23.51 9.01 -13.12
N GLN A 47 -23.08 8.65 -14.33
CA GLN A 47 -24.01 8.38 -15.44
C GLN A 47 -24.96 7.22 -15.13
N TYR A 48 -24.42 6.12 -14.59
CA TYR A 48 -25.21 4.97 -14.18
C TYR A 48 -26.23 5.34 -13.11
N LEU A 49 -25.82 6.04 -12.04
CA LEU A 49 -26.71 6.47 -10.97
C LEU A 49 -27.87 7.33 -11.49
N LYS A 50 -27.58 8.28 -12.39
CA LYS A 50 -28.61 9.11 -13.05
C LYS A 50 -29.57 8.27 -13.88
N ASN A 51 -29.07 7.35 -14.69
CA ASN A 51 -29.90 6.50 -15.56
C ASN A 51 -30.81 5.55 -14.75
N GLN A 52 -30.36 5.14 -13.56
CA GLN A 52 -31.16 4.29 -12.66
C GLN A 52 -32.02 5.11 -11.67
N SER A 53 -32.04 6.44 -11.78
CA SER A 53 -32.73 7.33 -10.83
C SER A 53 -32.35 7.10 -9.37
N MET A 54 -31.10 6.68 -9.12
CA MET A 54 -30.58 6.50 -7.77
C MET A 54 -30.24 7.86 -7.14
N ARG A 55 -30.60 8.04 -5.88
CA ARG A 55 -30.18 9.22 -5.10
C ARG A 55 -28.68 9.09 -4.79
N TYR A 56 -27.96 10.18 -4.92
CA TYR A 56 -26.55 10.17 -4.47
C TYR A 56 -26.12 11.49 -3.85
N GLN A 57 -25.25 11.40 -2.85
CA GLN A 57 -24.47 12.51 -2.31
C GLN A 57 -23.03 12.30 -2.75
N HIS A 58 -22.45 13.31 -3.39
CA HIS A 58 -21.08 13.26 -3.90
C HIS A 58 -20.11 13.96 -2.94
N VAL A 59 -19.01 13.28 -2.62
CA VAL A 59 -17.91 13.76 -1.78
C VAL A 59 -16.61 13.59 -2.57
N ALA A 60 -16.03 14.70 -3.01
CA ALA A 60 -14.71 14.70 -3.66
C ALA A 60 -13.63 15.08 -2.62
N ILE A 61 -12.59 14.26 -2.48
CA ILE A 61 -11.49 14.54 -1.57
C ILE A 61 -10.24 14.94 -2.33
N ASN A 62 -9.41 15.77 -1.68
CA ASN A 62 -8.09 16.15 -2.18
C ASN A 62 -7.02 15.69 -1.19
N GLY A 63 -6.09 14.85 -1.66
CA GLY A 63 -5.01 14.31 -0.83
C GLY A 63 -5.44 13.20 0.12
N GLU A 64 -4.70 13.03 1.20
CA GLU A 64 -4.94 11.99 2.19
C GLU A 64 -6.07 12.37 3.16
N PRO A 65 -6.99 11.46 3.49
CA PRO A 65 -8.08 11.75 4.41
C PRO A 65 -7.56 12.02 5.82
N ASN A 66 -8.21 12.94 6.51
CA ASN A 66 -7.94 13.22 7.90
C ASN A 66 -9.19 13.04 8.78
N ILE A 67 -9.00 12.96 10.08
CA ILE A 67 -10.07 12.71 11.05
C ILE A 67 -11.19 13.75 10.91
N THR A 68 -10.86 15.03 10.83
CA THR A 68 -11.84 16.13 10.71
C THR A 68 -12.68 15.99 9.44
N MET A 69 -12.08 15.66 8.29
CA MET A 69 -12.82 15.41 7.06
C MET A 69 -13.83 14.28 7.20
N VAL A 70 -13.45 13.19 7.89
CA VAL A 70 -14.35 12.06 8.16
C VAL A 70 -15.51 12.51 9.04
N GLU A 71 -15.25 13.24 10.13
CA GLU A 71 -16.28 13.73 11.06
C GLU A 71 -17.29 14.64 10.38
N GLU A 72 -16.81 15.68 9.67
CA GLU A 72 -17.65 16.63 8.96
C GLU A 72 -18.52 15.94 7.90
N THR A 73 -17.91 15.02 7.13
CA THR A 73 -18.62 14.27 6.11
C THR A 73 -19.62 13.30 6.72
N ALA A 74 -19.31 12.66 7.83
CA ALA A 74 -20.20 11.73 8.51
C ALA A 74 -21.47 12.43 9.03
N VAL A 75 -21.39 13.69 9.45
CA VAL A 75 -22.57 14.48 9.86
C VAL A 75 -23.56 14.63 8.68
N SER A 76 -23.06 14.97 7.50
CA SER A 76 -23.91 15.08 6.31
C SER A 76 -24.40 13.73 5.81
N GLY A 77 -23.55 12.69 5.89
CA GLY A 77 -23.88 11.32 5.54
C GLY A 77 -25.00 10.73 6.43
N ARG A 78 -25.00 11.00 7.74
CA ARG A 78 -26.08 10.59 8.65
C ARG A 78 -27.43 11.21 8.28
N LYS A 79 -27.43 12.46 7.81
CA LYS A 79 -28.65 13.13 7.33
C LYS A 79 -29.13 12.55 5.99
N PHE A 80 -28.19 12.18 5.12
CA PHE A 80 -28.48 11.62 3.80
C PHE A 80 -29.00 10.17 3.89
N GLN A 81 -28.57 9.40 4.89
CA GLN A 81 -28.91 7.98 5.08
C GLN A 81 -28.62 7.12 3.84
N PRO A 82 -27.35 6.93 3.47
CA PRO A 82 -27.00 6.12 2.33
C PRO A 82 -27.24 4.62 2.61
N ASP A 83 -27.71 3.90 1.60
CA ASP A 83 -27.82 2.44 1.62
C ASP A 83 -26.45 1.78 1.39
N MET A 84 -25.57 2.48 0.65
CA MET A 84 -24.22 2.03 0.34
C MET A 84 -23.24 3.19 0.20
N VAL A 85 -21.96 2.90 0.36
CA VAL A 85 -20.84 3.77 0.00
C VAL A 85 -20.17 3.21 -1.25
N VAL A 86 -19.97 4.06 -2.27
CA VAL A 86 -19.16 3.73 -3.44
C VAL A 86 -17.94 4.63 -3.43
N ALA A 87 -16.75 4.04 -3.31
CA ALA A 87 -15.48 4.75 -3.31
C ALA A 87 -14.70 4.43 -4.58
N ILE A 88 -14.52 5.42 -5.47
CA ILE A 88 -13.74 5.29 -6.69
C ILE A 88 -12.57 6.26 -6.70
N GLY A 89 -11.34 5.74 -6.67
CA GLY A 89 -10.13 6.55 -6.60
C GLY A 89 -8.92 5.78 -6.13
N GLY A 90 -7.86 6.48 -5.80
CA GLY A 90 -6.68 5.89 -5.15
C GLY A 90 -6.94 5.46 -3.71
N GLY A 91 -5.93 4.89 -3.06
CA GLY A 91 -6.03 4.39 -1.68
C GLY A 91 -6.63 5.40 -0.70
N SER A 92 -6.30 6.69 -0.81
CA SER A 92 -6.87 7.75 0.02
C SER A 92 -8.40 7.86 -0.10
N VAL A 93 -8.92 7.73 -1.31
CA VAL A 93 -10.38 7.79 -1.57
C VAL A 93 -11.06 6.56 -0.98
N ILE A 94 -10.46 5.38 -1.16
CA ILE A 94 -11.01 4.13 -0.63
C ILE A 94 -10.96 4.15 0.90
N ASP A 95 -9.90 4.67 1.51
CA ASP A 95 -9.78 4.81 2.95
C ASP A 95 -10.84 5.77 3.52
N MET A 96 -11.10 6.91 2.83
CA MET A 96 -12.20 7.80 3.18
C MET A 96 -13.56 7.07 3.11
N GLY A 97 -13.79 6.32 2.03
CA GLY A 97 -15.01 5.51 1.86
C GLY A 97 -15.20 4.48 2.97
N LYS A 98 -14.14 3.75 3.33
CA LYS A 98 -14.15 2.79 4.46
C LYS A 98 -14.44 3.47 5.78
N ALA A 99 -13.77 4.59 6.06
CA ALA A 99 -13.99 5.34 7.30
C ALA A 99 -15.42 5.84 7.41
N LEU A 100 -15.99 6.40 6.33
CA LEU A 100 -17.38 6.85 6.29
C LEU A 100 -18.37 5.70 6.44
N ALA A 101 -18.14 4.59 5.74
CA ALA A 101 -18.98 3.39 5.87
C ALA A 101 -19.03 2.91 7.32
N ALA A 102 -17.90 2.95 8.03
CA ALA A 102 -17.80 2.54 9.42
C ALA A 102 -18.41 3.56 10.40
N VAL A 103 -18.11 4.85 10.23
CA VAL A 103 -18.44 5.90 11.22
C VAL A 103 -19.88 6.39 11.11
N ILE A 104 -20.49 6.42 9.91
CA ILE A 104 -21.87 6.89 9.74
C ILE A 104 -22.87 6.13 10.62
N PRO A 105 -22.90 4.77 10.67
CA PRO A 105 -23.82 4.01 11.51
C PRO A 105 -23.39 3.93 12.96
N ASN A 106 -22.15 4.27 13.29
CA ASN A 106 -21.62 4.25 14.64
C ASN A 106 -21.59 5.66 15.25
N GLN A 107 -22.12 5.78 16.47
CA GLN A 107 -22.14 7.06 17.18
C GLN A 107 -20.81 7.28 17.92
N GLY A 108 -20.50 8.55 18.18
CA GLY A 108 -19.29 8.96 18.88
C GLY A 108 -18.35 9.72 17.96
N ASP A 109 -17.16 9.99 18.48
CA ASP A 109 -16.06 10.67 17.82
C ASP A 109 -15.24 9.65 17.01
N VAL A 110 -14.60 10.06 15.91
CA VAL A 110 -13.68 9.20 15.15
C VAL A 110 -12.51 8.75 16.03
N TYR A 111 -12.07 9.58 16.99
CA TYR A 111 -11.06 9.20 17.98
C TYR A 111 -11.47 8.03 18.88
N ASP A 112 -12.75 7.69 18.97
CA ASP A 112 -13.17 6.48 19.69
C ASP A 112 -12.68 5.20 19.00
N TYR A 113 -12.54 5.24 17.68
CA TYR A 113 -12.33 4.05 16.84
C TYR A 113 -10.91 3.90 16.29
N VAL A 114 -10.11 4.98 16.24
CA VAL A 114 -8.75 4.91 15.71
C VAL A 114 -7.75 4.34 16.72
N GLU A 115 -6.75 3.63 16.18
CA GLU A 115 -5.61 3.08 16.93
C GLU A 115 -4.65 4.18 17.39
N VAL A 116 -3.78 3.88 18.34
CA VAL A 116 -2.63 4.67 18.84
C VAL A 116 -3.02 5.94 19.57
N VAL A 117 -3.63 6.92 18.92
CA VAL A 117 -4.01 8.22 19.54
C VAL A 117 -5.46 8.22 20.03
N GLY A 118 -6.25 7.24 19.61
CA GLY A 118 -7.65 7.07 19.98
C GLY A 118 -7.87 5.99 21.02
N ARG A 119 -9.15 5.71 21.28
CA ARG A 119 -9.56 4.72 22.29
C ARG A 119 -9.63 3.30 21.74
N ASN A 120 -9.54 3.11 20.42
CA ASN A 120 -9.62 1.82 19.73
C ASN A 120 -10.85 0.97 20.15
N VAL A 121 -12.00 1.62 20.30
CA VAL A 121 -13.25 0.96 20.66
C VAL A 121 -13.77 0.16 19.46
N PRO A 122 -14.20 -1.10 19.65
CA PRO A 122 -14.80 -1.88 18.57
C PRO A 122 -16.07 -1.22 17.99
N LEU A 123 -16.28 -1.37 16.69
CA LEU A 123 -17.52 -0.96 16.03
C LEU A 123 -18.71 -1.73 16.63
N LYS A 124 -19.76 -1.03 17.02
CA LYS A 124 -20.99 -1.63 17.59
C LYS A 124 -21.99 -2.03 16.50
N THR A 125 -22.01 -1.26 15.44
CA THR A 125 -22.90 -1.47 14.28
C THR A 125 -22.04 -1.79 13.07
N LYS A 126 -22.47 -2.75 12.26
CA LYS A 126 -21.78 -3.07 11.00
C LYS A 126 -21.67 -1.84 10.11
N PRO A 127 -20.56 -1.65 9.41
CA PRO A 127 -20.43 -0.62 8.38
C PRO A 127 -21.55 -0.71 7.35
N ILE A 128 -21.85 0.44 6.73
CA ILE A 128 -22.67 0.50 5.52
C ILE A 128 -21.96 -0.29 4.42
N PRO A 129 -22.69 -1.05 3.57
CA PRO A 129 -22.09 -1.77 2.46
C PRO A 129 -21.15 -0.90 1.64
N LEU A 130 -19.96 -1.39 1.35
CA LEU A 130 -18.91 -0.66 0.61
C LEU A 130 -18.58 -1.35 -0.71
N ILE A 131 -18.62 -0.57 -1.78
CA ILE A 131 -18.10 -0.94 -3.09
C ILE A 131 -16.83 -0.11 -3.33
N ALA A 132 -15.68 -0.78 -3.38
CA ALA A 132 -14.37 -0.16 -3.54
C ALA A 132 -13.83 -0.36 -4.96
N ILE A 133 -13.43 0.73 -5.62
CA ILE A 133 -13.02 0.76 -7.03
C ILE A 133 -11.70 1.52 -7.12
N PRO A 134 -10.54 0.82 -7.08
CA PRO A 134 -9.25 1.47 -7.15
C PRO A 134 -8.97 2.03 -8.55
N THR A 135 -8.35 3.21 -8.61
CA THR A 135 -7.86 3.83 -9.86
C THR A 135 -6.34 3.94 -9.89
N THR A 136 -5.67 3.35 -8.92
CA THR A 136 -4.21 3.26 -8.81
C THR A 136 -3.81 1.85 -8.37
N ALA A 137 -2.73 1.34 -8.91
CA ALA A 137 -2.11 0.09 -8.46
C ALA A 137 -1.07 0.43 -7.37
N SER A 138 -1.44 0.35 -6.09
CA SER A 138 -0.59 0.73 -4.95
C SER A 138 -0.90 -0.09 -3.71
N SER A 139 -1.65 0.49 -2.77
CA SER A 139 -1.88 -0.08 -1.43
C SER A 139 -2.76 -1.34 -1.39
N GLY A 140 -3.57 -1.60 -2.44
CA GLY A 140 -4.58 -2.66 -2.40
C GLY A 140 -5.67 -2.38 -1.35
N SER A 141 -5.96 -1.10 -1.08
CA SER A 141 -6.90 -0.69 -0.03
C SER A 141 -8.31 -1.26 -0.24
N GLU A 142 -8.71 -1.58 -1.46
CA GLU A 142 -9.99 -2.20 -1.82
C GLU A 142 -10.21 -3.59 -1.19
N VAL A 143 -9.14 -4.25 -0.77
CA VAL A 143 -9.19 -5.57 -0.12
C VAL A 143 -8.60 -5.58 1.29
N THR A 144 -8.37 -4.41 1.89
CA THR A 144 -7.89 -4.29 3.28
C THR A 144 -9.02 -3.94 4.26
N LYS A 145 -8.82 -4.30 5.53
CA LYS A 145 -9.79 -4.11 6.63
C LYS A 145 -9.54 -2.85 7.46
N ASN A 146 -8.73 -1.91 6.98
CA ASN A 146 -8.40 -0.67 7.67
C ASN A 146 -8.50 0.54 6.75
N ALA A 147 -8.71 1.70 7.33
CA ALA A 147 -8.58 3.01 6.72
C ALA A 147 -7.47 3.79 7.42
N VAL A 148 -6.54 4.35 6.65
CA VAL A 148 -5.45 5.19 7.18
C VAL A 148 -5.87 6.65 7.13
N LEU A 149 -5.84 7.32 8.28
CA LEU A 149 -6.26 8.71 8.45
C LEU A 149 -5.11 9.54 9.01
N LYS A 150 -5.02 10.81 8.61
CA LYS A 150 -4.15 11.78 9.27
C LYS A 150 -4.83 12.32 10.53
N SER A 151 -4.14 12.26 11.66
CA SER A 151 -4.47 13.11 12.80
C SER A 151 -3.68 14.42 12.66
N GLY A 152 -4.40 15.52 12.42
CA GLY A 152 -3.78 16.84 12.34
C GLY A 152 -3.27 17.32 13.71
N GLN A 153 -3.99 16.94 14.77
CA GLN A 153 -3.67 17.30 16.15
C GLN A 153 -2.38 16.61 16.62
N ASP A 154 -2.25 15.30 16.35
CA ASP A 154 -1.14 14.49 16.85
C ASP A 154 0.03 14.40 15.85
N ARG A 155 -0.14 14.91 14.62
CA ARG A 155 0.84 14.87 13.52
C ARG A 155 1.33 13.47 13.18
N VAL A 156 0.41 12.49 13.26
CA VAL A 156 0.67 11.08 12.95
C VAL A 156 -0.39 10.53 12.01
N LYS A 157 -0.05 9.42 11.35
CA LYS A 157 -1.03 8.61 10.62
C LYS A 157 -1.51 7.48 11.53
N VAL A 158 -2.82 7.30 11.58
CA VAL A 158 -3.50 6.32 12.41
C VAL A 158 -4.42 5.45 11.58
N SER A 159 -4.71 4.25 12.05
CA SER A 159 -5.68 3.36 11.38
C SER A 159 -6.97 3.27 12.18
N LEU A 160 -8.09 3.35 11.47
CA LEU A 160 -9.36 2.80 11.89
C LEU A 160 -9.43 1.39 11.29
N ARG A 161 -9.61 0.36 12.12
CA ARG A 161 -9.49 -1.03 11.69
C ARG A 161 -10.56 -1.91 12.31
N SER A 162 -11.26 -2.67 11.46
CA SER A 162 -12.16 -3.73 11.87
C SER A 162 -12.25 -4.80 10.79
N PRO A 163 -12.42 -6.09 11.14
CA PRO A 163 -12.77 -7.13 10.17
C PRO A 163 -13.98 -6.77 9.29
N ASP A 164 -14.95 -6.06 9.88
CA ASP A 164 -16.18 -5.66 9.19
C ASP A 164 -15.99 -4.52 8.17
N MET A 165 -14.79 -3.93 8.09
CA MET A 165 -14.46 -2.87 7.11
C MET A 165 -13.91 -3.39 5.78
N LEU A 166 -13.86 -4.71 5.58
CA LEU A 166 -13.62 -5.27 4.25
C LEU A 166 -14.74 -4.85 3.30
N ALA A 167 -14.39 -4.44 2.09
CA ALA A 167 -15.40 -4.07 1.10
C ALA A 167 -16.30 -5.27 0.75
N ASP A 168 -17.60 -5.03 0.59
CA ASP A 168 -18.54 -6.06 0.10
C ASP A 168 -18.23 -6.44 -1.34
N VAL A 169 -17.81 -5.45 -2.14
CA VAL A 169 -17.35 -5.65 -3.51
C VAL A 169 -16.12 -4.82 -3.78
N ALA A 170 -15.07 -5.45 -4.29
CA ALA A 170 -13.91 -4.78 -4.88
C ALA A 170 -13.97 -4.95 -6.41
N ILE A 171 -14.05 -3.85 -7.15
CA ILE A 171 -14.04 -3.86 -8.62
C ILE A 171 -12.69 -3.30 -9.06
N VAL A 172 -11.82 -4.19 -9.50
CA VAL A 172 -10.44 -3.85 -9.90
C VAL A 172 -10.37 -3.89 -11.43
N ASP A 173 -10.54 -2.72 -12.02
CA ASP A 173 -10.46 -2.52 -13.47
C ASP A 173 -9.14 -1.86 -13.83
N PRO A 174 -8.18 -2.59 -14.44
CA PRO A 174 -6.88 -2.03 -14.80
C PRO A 174 -6.96 -0.81 -15.71
N THR A 175 -8.01 -0.69 -16.54
CA THR A 175 -8.19 0.46 -17.44
C THR A 175 -8.28 1.79 -16.70
N LEU A 176 -8.73 1.77 -15.43
CA LEU A 176 -8.79 2.96 -14.59
C LEU A 176 -7.39 3.47 -14.16
N THR A 177 -6.35 2.69 -14.37
CA THR A 177 -4.95 3.08 -14.10
C THR A 177 -4.24 3.65 -15.32
N TYR A 178 -4.82 3.53 -16.53
CA TYR A 178 -4.21 4.00 -17.77
C TYR A 178 -4.04 5.52 -17.75
N GLY A 179 -2.95 6.00 -18.34
CA GLY A 179 -2.61 7.43 -18.33
C GLY A 179 -2.17 8.00 -16.97
N THR A 180 -2.09 7.17 -15.92
CA THR A 180 -1.51 7.63 -14.65
C THR A 180 -0.03 7.89 -14.84
N ASP A 181 0.44 9.06 -14.41
CA ASP A 181 1.84 9.48 -14.57
C ASP A 181 2.85 8.51 -13.94
N ALA A 182 4.09 8.57 -14.44
CA ALA A 182 5.15 7.64 -14.06
C ALA A 182 5.50 7.73 -12.56
N TYR A 183 5.47 8.93 -11.97
CA TYR A 183 5.75 9.12 -10.55
C TYR A 183 4.69 8.48 -9.66
N THR A 184 3.41 8.73 -9.96
CA THR A 184 2.28 8.16 -9.21
C THR A 184 2.24 6.63 -9.36
N SER A 185 2.45 6.13 -10.58
CA SER A 185 2.53 4.69 -10.86
C SER A 185 3.71 4.04 -10.14
N GLY A 186 4.90 4.64 -10.25
CA GLY A 186 6.14 4.10 -9.68
C GLY A 186 6.11 4.02 -8.15
N ARG A 187 5.69 5.10 -7.48
CA ARG A 187 5.56 5.07 -6.01
C ARG A 187 4.52 4.06 -5.54
N GLY A 188 3.42 3.91 -6.30
CA GLY A 188 2.39 2.91 -6.01
C GLY A 188 2.90 1.48 -6.17
N ALA A 189 3.63 1.21 -7.24
CA ALA A 189 4.23 -0.08 -7.51
C ALA A 189 5.24 -0.50 -6.44
N MET A 190 6.06 0.45 -5.97
CA MET A 190 7.01 0.19 -4.88
C MET A 190 6.33 -0.04 -3.53
N ASP A 191 5.20 0.60 -3.28
CA ASP A 191 4.36 0.33 -2.11
C ASP A 191 3.79 -1.10 -2.16
N ALA A 192 3.22 -1.49 -3.30
CA ALA A 192 2.73 -2.85 -3.53
C ALA A 192 3.84 -3.90 -3.37
N PHE A 193 5.04 -3.63 -3.91
CA PHE A 193 6.21 -4.48 -3.70
C PHE A 193 6.55 -4.61 -2.22
N THR A 194 6.60 -3.50 -1.49
CA THR A 194 6.96 -3.49 -0.06
C THR A 194 5.93 -4.25 0.78
N HIS A 195 4.63 -4.13 0.45
CA HIS A 195 3.56 -4.93 1.06
C HIS A 195 3.78 -6.42 0.88
N LEU A 196 3.99 -6.85 -0.37
CA LEU A 196 4.22 -8.27 -0.70
C LEU A 196 5.48 -8.80 -0.03
N MET A 197 6.57 -8.03 -0.08
CA MET A 197 7.86 -8.41 0.49
C MET A 197 7.77 -8.54 2.02
N GLU A 198 7.29 -7.52 2.72
CA GLU A 198 7.21 -7.55 4.19
C GLU A 198 6.24 -8.62 4.69
N ALA A 199 5.08 -8.77 4.04
CA ALA A 199 4.14 -9.83 4.38
C ALA A 199 4.72 -11.22 4.15
N TYR A 200 5.52 -11.40 3.09
CA TYR A 200 6.19 -12.67 2.81
C TYR A 200 7.25 -13.03 3.85
N VAL A 201 8.11 -12.09 4.24
CA VAL A 201 9.18 -12.34 5.21
C VAL A 201 8.75 -12.21 6.66
N CYS A 202 7.50 -11.89 6.97
CA CYS A 202 7.04 -11.58 8.33
C CYS A 202 7.32 -12.72 9.31
N GLY A 203 7.42 -12.36 10.60
CA GLY A 203 7.76 -13.32 11.67
C GLY A 203 6.66 -14.37 11.98
N ASP A 204 5.47 -14.22 11.39
CA ASP A 204 4.32 -15.12 11.58
C ASP A 204 3.69 -15.47 10.21
N PRO A 205 4.41 -16.24 9.36
CA PRO A 205 3.97 -16.53 8.01
C PRO A 205 2.86 -17.59 7.99
N ASN A 206 2.03 -17.58 6.94
CA ASN A 206 1.07 -18.63 6.69
C ASN A 206 1.03 -19.00 5.19
N PRO A 207 0.71 -20.24 4.83
CA PRO A 207 0.84 -20.73 3.46
C PRO A 207 -0.07 -20.02 2.46
N LEU A 208 -1.25 -19.53 2.85
CA LEU A 208 -2.13 -18.81 1.93
C LEU A 208 -1.57 -17.41 1.62
N THR A 209 -1.06 -16.72 2.63
CA THR A 209 -0.41 -15.41 2.43
C THR A 209 0.87 -15.57 1.61
N ASP A 210 1.65 -16.64 1.84
CA ASP A 210 2.84 -16.93 1.04
C ASP A 210 2.53 -17.09 -0.45
N MET A 211 1.50 -17.87 -0.79
CA MET A 211 1.03 -18.03 -2.18
C MET A 211 0.63 -16.70 -2.81
N VAL A 212 -0.09 -15.87 -2.07
CA VAL A 212 -0.53 -14.54 -2.52
C VAL A 212 0.68 -13.63 -2.77
N CYS A 213 1.65 -13.62 -1.85
CA CYS A 213 2.87 -12.82 -1.98
C CYS A 213 3.74 -13.27 -3.17
N GLU A 214 3.98 -14.58 -3.33
CA GLU A 214 4.78 -15.09 -4.45
C GLU A 214 4.15 -14.79 -5.79
N GLU A 215 2.83 -14.95 -5.95
CA GLU A 215 2.14 -14.61 -7.20
C GLU A 215 2.19 -13.09 -7.45
N GLY A 216 1.97 -12.27 -6.42
CA GLY A 216 2.08 -10.83 -6.52
C GLY A 216 3.47 -10.37 -6.99
N LEU A 217 4.53 -10.88 -6.37
CA LEU A 217 5.91 -10.58 -6.77
C LEU A 217 6.24 -11.08 -8.18
N ARG A 218 5.74 -12.26 -8.58
CA ARG A 218 5.94 -12.83 -9.92
C ARG A 218 5.28 -11.99 -11.02
N ARG A 219 4.13 -11.40 -10.74
CA ARG A 219 3.43 -10.49 -11.66
C ARG A 219 4.08 -9.11 -11.71
N LEU A 220 4.42 -8.57 -10.55
CA LEU A 220 4.95 -7.22 -10.42
C LEU A 220 6.33 -7.08 -11.05
N SER A 221 7.24 -8.02 -10.78
CA SER A 221 8.65 -7.83 -11.12
C SER A 221 8.94 -7.63 -12.61
N PRO A 222 8.37 -8.39 -13.56
CA PRO A 222 8.58 -8.12 -14.98
C PRO A 222 7.79 -6.92 -15.50
N SER A 223 6.69 -6.56 -14.83
CA SER A 223 5.74 -5.58 -15.35
C SER A 223 6.00 -4.15 -14.88
N ILE A 224 6.72 -3.96 -13.75
CA ILE A 224 6.80 -2.69 -13.04
C ILE A 224 7.32 -1.54 -13.91
N ILE A 225 8.37 -1.74 -14.71
CA ILE A 225 8.95 -0.68 -15.53
C ILE A 225 8.06 -0.37 -16.74
N ALA A 226 7.55 -1.40 -17.42
CA ALA A 226 6.67 -1.23 -18.58
C ALA A 226 5.35 -0.55 -18.19
N ALA A 227 4.75 -0.94 -17.06
CA ALA A 227 3.54 -0.31 -16.54
C ALA A 227 3.76 1.17 -16.17
N CYS A 228 4.88 1.50 -15.50
CA CYS A 228 5.09 2.82 -14.96
C CYS A 228 5.66 3.83 -15.96
N LYS A 229 6.54 3.39 -16.86
CA LYS A 229 7.26 4.27 -17.80
C LYS A 229 6.70 4.26 -19.23
N GLN A 230 6.03 3.17 -19.63
CA GLN A 230 5.57 2.96 -21.01
C GLN A 230 4.04 2.91 -21.13
N ASP A 231 3.33 2.93 -20.02
CA ASP A 231 1.87 2.75 -19.95
C ASP A 231 1.39 1.48 -20.64
N ASP A 232 2.22 0.42 -20.64
CA ASP A 232 1.86 -0.86 -21.24
C ASP A 232 0.63 -1.47 -20.55
N HIS A 233 -0.44 -1.69 -21.29
CA HIS A 233 -1.73 -2.10 -20.73
C HIS A 233 -1.69 -3.47 -20.06
N LYS A 234 -0.96 -4.43 -20.65
CA LYS A 234 -0.80 -5.75 -20.05
C LYS A 234 -0.02 -5.65 -18.73
N ALA A 235 1.06 -4.90 -18.74
CA ALA A 235 1.85 -4.64 -17.53
C ALA A 235 1.04 -3.89 -16.47
N ARG A 236 0.16 -2.95 -16.86
CA ARG A 236 -0.79 -2.29 -15.97
C ARG A 236 -1.77 -3.27 -15.32
N ALA A 237 -2.27 -4.24 -16.07
CA ALA A 237 -3.15 -5.28 -15.55
C ALA A 237 -2.41 -6.17 -14.53
N ASP A 238 -1.19 -6.60 -14.84
CA ASP A 238 -0.35 -7.37 -13.92
C ASP A 238 0.00 -6.58 -12.65
N LEU A 239 0.31 -5.28 -12.77
CA LEU A 239 0.60 -4.41 -11.64
C LEU A 239 -0.64 -4.18 -10.75
N SER A 240 -1.82 -3.98 -11.36
CA SER A 240 -3.09 -3.84 -10.62
C SER A 240 -3.42 -5.12 -9.85
N PHE A 241 -3.19 -6.28 -10.47
CA PHE A 241 -3.40 -7.57 -9.81
C PHE A 241 -2.41 -7.76 -8.64
N ALA A 242 -1.14 -7.42 -8.84
CA ALA A 242 -0.11 -7.51 -7.80
C ALA A 242 -0.40 -6.57 -6.62
N ALA A 243 -0.86 -5.35 -6.89
CA ALA A 243 -1.25 -4.40 -5.83
C ALA A 243 -2.44 -4.92 -5.01
N MET A 244 -3.45 -5.47 -5.66
CA MET A 244 -4.57 -6.15 -4.99
C MET A 244 -4.07 -7.31 -4.12
N LEU A 245 -3.18 -8.16 -4.64
CA LEU A 245 -2.58 -9.24 -3.86
C LEU A 245 -1.76 -8.72 -2.66
N GLY A 246 -1.07 -7.58 -2.81
CA GLY A 246 -0.40 -6.88 -1.71
C GLY A 246 -1.37 -6.49 -0.59
N GLY A 247 -2.52 -5.92 -0.95
CA GLY A 247 -3.59 -5.60 0.00
C GLY A 247 -4.15 -6.84 0.72
N MET A 248 -4.34 -7.95 0.00
CA MET A 248 -4.72 -9.23 0.61
C MET A 248 -3.64 -9.73 1.58
N ALA A 249 -2.38 -9.63 1.19
CA ALA A 249 -1.26 -10.08 2.02
C ALA A 249 -1.23 -9.34 3.36
N ILE A 250 -1.28 -8.00 3.35
CA ILE A 250 -1.24 -7.19 4.58
C ILE A 250 -2.51 -7.27 5.43
N THR A 251 -3.61 -7.72 4.85
CA THR A 251 -4.83 -8.03 5.61
C THR A 251 -4.65 -9.27 6.48
N ASN A 252 -3.80 -10.22 6.07
CA ASN A 252 -3.65 -11.55 6.64
C ASN A 252 -2.26 -11.82 7.25
N ALA A 253 -1.29 -10.94 7.04
CA ALA A 253 0.02 -10.96 7.65
C ALA A 253 0.32 -9.63 8.34
N LYS A 254 1.43 -9.58 9.05
CA LYS A 254 1.94 -8.35 9.64
C LYS A 254 2.93 -7.71 8.66
N LEU A 255 3.07 -6.40 8.74
CA LEU A 255 4.10 -5.65 8.05
C LEU A 255 5.41 -5.67 8.86
N GLY A 256 6.42 -4.93 8.41
CA GLY A 256 7.75 -4.90 9.01
C GLY A 256 8.27 -3.49 9.26
N ALA A 257 9.59 -3.39 9.31
CA ALA A 257 10.30 -2.17 9.68
C ALA A 257 10.19 -1.05 8.62
N ALA A 258 10.02 -1.37 7.33
CA ALA A 258 9.82 -0.34 6.30
C ALA A 258 8.53 0.43 6.56
N HIS A 259 7.42 -0.27 6.82
CA HIS A 259 6.16 0.38 7.17
C HIS A 259 6.14 0.95 8.59
N GLY A 260 6.88 0.35 9.54
CA GLY A 260 7.07 0.91 10.88
C GLY A 260 7.73 2.30 10.83
N LEU A 261 8.85 2.41 10.13
CA LEU A 261 9.55 3.67 9.90
C LEU A 261 8.73 4.64 9.03
N ALA A 262 8.05 4.13 7.99
CA ALA A 262 7.20 4.98 7.15
C ALA A 262 6.03 5.60 7.92
N SER A 263 5.48 4.90 8.91
CA SER A 263 4.44 5.45 9.80
C SER A 263 5.00 6.58 10.68
N ALA A 264 6.19 6.39 11.26
CA ALA A 264 6.86 7.37 12.10
C ALA A 264 7.31 8.63 11.32
N LEU A 265 7.77 8.45 10.08
CA LEU A 265 8.20 9.54 9.19
C LEU A 265 7.01 10.25 8.53
N GLY A 266 5.90 9.57 8.31
CA GLY A 266 4.77 10.10 7.54
C GLY A 266 4.07 11.32 8.12
N GLY A 267 4.27 11.62 9.41
CA GLY A 267 3.82 12.85 10.08
C GLY A 267 4.89 13.95 10.10
N LYS A 268 6.15 13.61 9.84
CA LYS A 268 7.32 14.49 9.94
C LYS A 268 7.79 14.98 8.57
N LEU A 269 7.63 14.16 7.53
CA LEU A 269 8.01 14.46 6.16
C LEU A 269 6.81 14.86 5.33
N ASN A 270 6.98 15.84 4.43
CA ASN A 270 6.00 16.15 3.41
C ASN A 270 6.19 15.24 2.19
N ALA A 271 6.22 13.93 2.42
CA ALA A 271 6.40 12.90 1.41
C ALA A 271 5.21 11.94 1.40
N PRO A 272 4.77 11.43 0.23
CA PRO A 272 3.77 10.37 0.16
C PRO A 272 4.25 9.11 0.91
N HIS A 273 3.34 8.45 1.62
CA HIS A 273 3.65 7.22 2.36
C HIS A 273 4.33 6.16 1.48
N SER A 274 3.85 5.98 0.27
CA SER A 274 4.37 5.02 -0.71
C SER A 274 5.81 5.32 -1.19
N VAL A 275 6.23 6.59 -1.18
CA VAL A 275 7.63 6.94 -1.44
C VAL A 275 8.49 6.55 -0.24
N ILE A 276 7.99 6.83 0.97
CA ILE A 276 8.76 6.54 2.19
C ILE A 276 8.95 5.04 2.33
N SER A 277 7.88 4.23 2.23
CA SER A 277 7.94 2.77 2.36
C SER A 277 8.84 2.13 1.29
N GLY A 278 8.68 2.55 0.03
CA GLY A 278 9.47 2.03 -1.09
C GLY A 278 10.97 2.37 -0.97
N ARG A 279 11.30 3.60 -0.57
CA ARG A 279 12.71 4.01 -0.39
C ARG A 279 13.38 3.38 0.83
N LEU A 280 12.62 3.02 1.85
CA LEU A 280 13.14 2.28 3.02
C LEU A 280 13.37 0.80 2.72
N ALA A 281 12.61 0.20 1.79
CA ALA A 281 12.62 -1.23 1.54
C ALA A 281 14.01 -1.85 1.36
N PRO A 282 14.91 -1.37 0.49
CA PRO A 282 16.21 -2.02 0.28
C PRO A 282 17.11 -1.99 1.53
N PHE A 283 17.04 -0.94 2.34
CA PHE A 283 17.83 -0.81 3.56
C PHE A 283 17.31 -1.74 4.66
N VAL A 284 15.98 -1.82 4.82
CA VAL A 284 15.34 -2.76 5.75
C VAL A 284 15.61 -4.21 5.35
N MET A 285 15.54 -4.53 4.06
CA MET A 285 15.90 -5.87 3.55
C MET A 285 17.34 -6.21 3.87
N SER A 286 18.28 -5.29 3.61
CA SER A 286 19.71 -5.48 3.90
C SER A 286 19.95 -5.71 5.40
N GLU A 287 19.33 -4.90 6.26
CA GLU A 287 19.47 -5.04 7.71
C GLU A 287 18.90 -6.38 8.20
N ASN A 288 17.70 -6.76 7.76
CA ASN A 288 17.09 -8.03 8.10
C ASN A 288 17.93 -9.23 7.64
N ILE A 289 18.54 -9.18 6.45
CA ILE A 289 19.43 -10.21 5.93
C ILE A 289 20.68 -10.32 6.82
N ASN A 290 21.30 -9.19 7.20
CA ASN A 290 22.48 -9.17 8.03
C ASN A 290 22.19 -9.71 9.43
N GLU A 291 21.10 -9.30 10.06
CA GLU A 291 20.67 -9.81 11.35
C GLU A 291 20.32 -11.31 11.29
N ALA A 292 19.70 -11.77 10.21
CA ALA A 292 19.39 -13.19 10.02
C ALA A 292 20.66 -14.04 9.84
N LYS A 293 21.68 -13.50 9.14
CA LYS A 293 23.01 -14.15 9.04
C LYS A 293 23.69 -14.25 10.40
N ALA A 294 23.72 -13.15 11.16
CA ALA A 294 24.31 -13.10 12.48
C ALA A 294 23.62 -14.05 13.48
N ALA A 295 22.31 -14.17 13.39
CA ALA A 295 21.49 -15.03 14.24
C ALA A 295 21.37 -16.49 13.75
N GLY A 296 21.97 -16.85 12.63
CA GLY A 296 21.88 -18.20 12.03
C GLY A 296 20.47 -18.60 11.58
N ARG A 297 19.59 -17.63 11.25
CA ARG A 297 18.18 -17.83 10.86
C ARG A 297 18.06 -18.18 9.37
N SER A 298 18.39 -19.43 9.05
CA SER A 298 18.30 -19.95 7.67
C SER A 298 16.88 -19.90 7.09
N ASP A 299 15.86 -20.01 7.92
CA ASP A 299 14.45 -19.89 7.52
C ASP A 299 14.14 -18.51 6.91
N ILE A 300 14.60 -17.42 7.54
CA ILE A 300 14.44 -16.05 7.03
C ILE A 300 15.29 -15.84 5.77
N LEU A 301 16.55 -16.29 5.78
CA LEU A 301 17.45 -16.20 4.63
C LEU A 301 16.87 -16.90 3.39
N ASN A 302 16.25 -18.07 3.57
CA ASN A 302 15.58 -18.77 2.48
C ASN A 302 14.41 -17.98 1.89
N ARG A 303 13.67 -17.23 2.69
CA ARG A 303 12.57 -16.37 2.19
C ARG A 303 13.12 -15.22 1.35
N TYR A 304 14.18 -14.54 1.78
CA TYR A 304 14.84 -13.50 0.97
C TYR A 304 15.48 -14.08 -0.30
N LYS A 305 16.07 -15.28 -0.22
CA LYS A 305 16.56 -16.00 -1.41
C LYS A 305 15.42 -16.30 -2.40
N ARG A 306 14.24 -16.70 -1.89
CA ARG A 306 13.07 -16.93 -2.73
C ARG A 306 12.58 -15.65 -3.39
N ILE A 307 12.55 -14.52 -2.69
CA ILE A 307 12.28 -13.21 -3.29
C ILE A 307 13.27 -12.92 -4.41
N ALA A 308 14.58 -13.08 -4.17
CA ALA A 308 15.61 -12.86 -5.19
C ALA A 308 15.35 -13.71 -6.44
N GLN A 309 15.01 -14.99 -6.29
CA GLN A 309 14.68 -15.86 -7.41
C GLN A 309 13.46 -15.37 -8.22
N ILE A 310 12.43 -14.94 -7.51
CA ILE A 310 11.19 -14.48 -8.15
C ILE A 310 11.44 -13.17 -8.91
N VAL A 311 12.03 -12.16 -8.26
CA VAL A 311 12.17 -10.83 -8.86
C VAL A 311 13.22 -10.77 -9.98
N THR A 312 14.20 -11.68 -9.96
CA THR A 312 15.21 -11.77 -11.02
C THR A 312 14.90 -12.81 -12.09
N GLY A 313 13.89 -13.67 -11.87
CA GLY A 313 13.62 -14.82 -12.75
C GLY A 313 14.70 -15.92 -12.75
N ARG A 314 15.74 -15.84 -11.88
CA ARG A 314 16.89 -16.74 -11.87
C ARG A 314 16.81 -17.74 -10.70
N THR A 315 16.85 -19.03 -10.99
CA THR A 315 16.83 -20.09 -9.97
C THR A 315 18.08 -20.10 -9.08
N ASN A 316 19.21 -19.62 -9.60
CA ASN A 316 20.50 -19.53 -8.91
C ASN A 316 20.78 -18.15 -8.30
N ALA A 317 19.77 -17.27 -8.18
CA ALA A 317 19.93 -15.95 -7.59
C ALA A 317 20.49 -16.01 -6.17
N HIS A 318 21.38 -15.08 -5.83
CA HIS A 318 21.88 -14.87 -4.48
C HIS A 318 20.90 -14.02 -3.66
N ILE A 319 21.00 -14.09 -2.35
CA ILE A 319 20.08 -13.36 -1.44
C ILE A 319 20.16 -11.86 -1.68
N GLU A 320 21.37 -11.36 -1.89
CA GLU A 320 21.68 -9.94 -2.13
C GLU A 320 21.05 -9.41 -3.42
N ASP A 321 20.80 -10.28 -4.40
CA ASP A 321 20.15 -9.91 -5.66
C ASP A 321 18.72 -9.33 -5.42
N SER A 322 18.08 -9.70 -4.30
CA SER A 322 16.79 -9.13 -3.93
C SER A 322 16.89 -7.64 -3.60
N VAL A 323 17.93 -7.24 -2.86
CA VAL A 323 18.18 -5.83 -2.50
C VAL A 323 18.61 -5.03 -3.73
N LEU A 324 19.53 -5.58 -4.52
CA LEU A 324 20.04 -4.95 -5.75
C LEU A 324 18.91 -4.70 -6.76
N TRP A 325 17.98 -5.66 -6.90
CA TRP A 325 16.83 -5.50 -7.78
C TRP A 325 15.94 -4.32 -7.34
N VAL A 326 15.68 -4.18 -6.04
CA VAL A 326 14.88 -3.06 -5.52
C VAL A 326 15.57 -1.72 -5.78
N GLN A 327 16.89 -1.63 -5.53
CA GLN A 327 17.65 -0.41 -5.80
C GLN A 327 17.59 -0.04 -7.29
N MET A 328 17.84 -1.01 -8.17
CA MET A 328 17.75 -0.81 -9.62
C MET A 328 16.34 -0.32 -10.05
N VAL A 329 15.29 -0.89 -9.50
CA VAL A 329 13.91 -0.47 -9.83
C VAL A 329 13.65 0.96 -9.36
N LEU A 330 14.05 1.31 -8.14
CA LEU A 330 13.92 2.67 -7.61
C LEU A 330 14.65 3.71 -8.49
N ASP A 331 15.85 3.37 -8.97
CA ASP A 331 16.63 4.23 -9.86
C ASP A 331 15.96 4.36 -11.24
N LYS A 332 15.50 3.25 -11.83
CA LYS A 332 14.79 3.28 -13.11
C LYS A 332 13.46 4.04 -13.06
N LEU A 333 12.76 3.98 -11.92
CA LEU A 333 11.53 4.73 -11.70
C LEU A 333 11.79 6.21 -11.38
N GLU A 334 13.05 6.61 -11.16
CA GLU A 334 13.46 7.98 -10.81
C GLU A 334 12.65 8.52 -9.61
N LEU A 335 12.38 7.66 -8.63
CA LEU A 335 11.69 8.10 -7.42
C LEU A 335 12.61 9.00 -6.59
N PRO A 336 12.11 10.09 -6.01
CA PRO A 336 12.95 11.02 -5.23
C PRO A 336 13.51 10.35 -3.98
N HIS A 337 14.71 10.73 -3.58
CA HIS A 337 15.34 10.27 -2.34
C HIS A 337 14.68 10.90 -1.11
N LEU A 338 14.68 10.17 0.02
CA LEU A 338 14.08 10.71 1.26
C LEU A 338 14.82 11.96 1.80
N SER A 339 16.08 12.13 1.45
CA SER A 339 16.86 13.35 1.74
C SER A 339 16.24 14.59 1.11
N GLU A 340 15.62 14.49 -0.07
CA GLU A 340 14.91 15.59 -0.74
C GLU A 340 13.68 16.06 0.06
N PHE A 341 13.11 15.19 0.89
CA PHE A 341 12.01 15.49 1.80
C PHE A 341 12.45 15.85 3.22
N GLY A 342 13.76 15.97 3.45
CA GLY A 342 14.31 16.44 4.72
C GLY A 342 14.45 15.35 5.80
N VAL A 343 14.53 14.06 5.44
CA VAL A 343 14.73 12.98 6.42
C VAL A 343 15.97 13.20 7.29
N CYS A 344 17.06 13.73 6.72
CA CYS A 344 18.31 13.98 7.42
C CYS A 344 18.19 15.09 8.51
N SER A 345 17.12 15.88 8.48
CA SER A 345 16.83 16.91 9.48
C SER A 345 15.92 16.43 10.61
N THR A 346 15.48 15.17 10.57
CA THR A 346 14.67 14.58 11.65
C THR A 346 15.56 14.03 12.76
N SER A 347 15.04 13.97 14.00
CA SER A 347 15.71 13.19 15.05
C SER A 347 15.52 11.72 14.78
N PHE A 348 16.59 10.99 14.48
CA PHE A 348 16.55 9.57 14.20
C PHE A 348 16.19 8.76 15.45
N GLU A 349 16.59 9.20 16.64
CA GLU A 349 16.20 8.60 17.90
C GLU A 349 14.68 8.65 18.08
N GLN A 350 14.08 9.82 17.88
CA GLN A 350 12.63 9.96 18.01
C GLN A 350 11.87 9.15 16.94
N VAL A 351 12.37 9.14 15.69
CA VAL A 351 11.78 8.34 14.62
C VAL A 351 11.85 6.85 14.94
N ALA A 352 12.99 6.37 15.45
CA ALA A 352 13.16 4.97 15.83
C ALA A 352 12.24 4.58 17.01
N GLN A 353 12.11 5.44 18.02
CA GLN A 353 11.19 5.21 19.14
C GLN A 353 9.73 5.18 18.70
N ASP A 354 9.30 6.14 17.87
CA ASP A 354 7.95 6.16 17.31
C ASP A 354 7.68 4.89 16.45
N ALA A 355 8.67 4.47 15.64
CA ALA A 355 8.56 3.26 14.83
C ALA A 355 8.41 1.99 15.67
N LEU A 356 9.11 1.88 16.80
CA LEU A 356 8.99 0.76 17.74
C LEU A 356 7.61 0.67 18.39
N GLN A 357 6.87 1.76 18.49
CA GLN A 357 5.48 1.76 18.95
C GLN A 357 4.48 1.39 17.85
N SER A 358 4.88 1.42 16.59
CA SER A 358 4.02 1.07 15.46
C SER A 358 3.58 -0.40 15.51
N VAL A 359 2.33 -0.66 15.13
CA VAL A 359 1.83 -2.03 14.98
C VAL A 359 2.56 -2.76 13.84
N ALA A 360 2.97 -2.03 12.80
CA ALA A 360 3.63 -2.60 11.62
C ALA A 360 4.95 -3.29 11.97
N ILE A 361 5.82 -2.66 12.75
CA ILE A 361 7.16 -3.19 13.06
C ILE A 361 7.14 -4.55 13.78
N LYS A 362 6.04 -4.84 14.48
CA LYS A 362 5.86 -6.10 15.22
C LYS A 362 5.79 -7.34 14.32
N GLY A 363 5.66 -7.15 13.03
CA GLY A 363 5.72 -8.21 12.04
C GLY A 363 7.09 -8.41 11.41
N ASN A 364 8.09 -7.58 11.73
CA ASN A 364 9.44 -7.75 11.18
C ASN A 364 9.97 -9.16 11.47
N PRO A 365 10.68 -9.81 10.53
CA PRO A 365 11.11 -11.21 10.70
C PRO A 365 12.01 -11.43 11.92
N LEU A 366 12.76 -10.40 12.31
CA LEU A 366 13.53 -10.32 13.55
C LEU A 366 13.24 -9.02 14.27
N PRO A 367 13.18 -9.00 15.60
CA PRO A 367 13.07 -7.76 16.36
C PRO A 367 14.28 -6.86 16.07
N LEU A 368 14.02 -5.65 15.60
CA LEU A 368 15.04 -4.62 15.47
C LEU A 368 14.95 -3.69 16.68
N ASN A 369 16.12 -3.35 17.24
CA ASN A 369 16.23 -2.39 18.33
C ASN A 369 16.37 -0.96 17.76
N GLU A 370 16.38 0.05 18.65
CA GLU A 370 16.55 1.45 18.30
C GLU A 370 17.82 1.71 17.49
N GLU A 371 18.95 1.11 17.87
CA GLU A 371 20.25 1.24 17.20
C GLU A 371 20.18 0.80 15.72
N ARG A 372 19.52 -0.35 15.45
CA ARG A 372 19.36 -0.85 14.10
C ARG A 372 18.44 0.03 13.23
N LEU A 373 17.41 0.58 13.81
CA LEU A 373 16.53 1.52 13.10
C LEU A 373 17.27 2.84 12.79
N ILE A 374 18.06 3.35 13.72
CA ILE A 374 18.93 4.51 13.49
C ILE A 374 19.97 4.20 12.40
N HIS A 375 20.54 2.98 12.40
CA HIS A 375 21.46 2.57 11.34
C HIS A 375 20.81 2.61 9.96
N ILE A 376 19.59 2.08 9.81
CA ILE A 376 18.79 2.17 8.57
C ILE A 376 18.60 3.63 8.16
N LEU A 377 18.20 4.51 9.07
CA LEU A 377 17.96 5.93 8.78
C LEU A 377 19.26 6.66 8.35
N ASN A 378 20.39 6.33 8.96
CA ASN A 378 21.69 6.85 8.53
C ASN A 378 22.05 6.43 7.11
N GLN A 379 21.81 5.16 6.75
CA GLN A 379 22.04 4.67 5.39
C GLN A 379 21.14 5.38 4.36
N VAL A 380 19.87 5.57 4.69
CA VAL A 380 18.91 6.30 3.85
C VAL A 380 19.34 7.75 3.63
N CYS A 381 19.87 8.42 4.66
CA CYS A 381 20.39 9.77 4.56
C CYS A 381 21.70 9.84 3.76
N GLY A 382 22.60 8.89 4.00
CA GLY A 382 23.93 8.82 3.35
C GLY A 382 23.89 8.38 1.88
N SER A 383 22.80 7.80 1.41
CA SER A 383 22.70 7.26 0.04
C SER A 383 22.85 8.31 -1.09
N VAL A 384 22.74 9.58 -0.76
CA VAL A 384 23.04 10.70 -1.71
C VAL A 384 24.54 10.98 -1.84
N CYS A 385 25.35 10.61 -0.86
CA CYS A 385 26.80 10.88 -0.83
C CYS A 385 27.65 9.75 -1.43
N VAL A 386 27.10 8.56 -1.61
CA VAL A 386 27.86 7.35 -2.04
C VAL A 386 28.08 7.30 -3.55
N CYS A 387 27.40 8.10 -4.35
CA CYS A 387 27.57 8.13 -5.82
C CYS A 387 28.95 8.65 -6.28
N GLU A 388 29.78 9.26 -5.41
CA GLU A 388 31.07 9.83 -5.80
C GLU A 388 32.30 8.93 -5.54
N THR A 389 32.17 7.75 -4.87
CA THR A 389 33.36 7.01 -4.45
C THR A 389 33.43 5.50 -4.77
N GLN A 390 32.55 4.93 -5.61
CA GLN A 390 32.58 3.49 -5.95
C GLN A 390 32.48 3.16 -7.45
N ASP A 391 33.38 3.68 -8.27
CA ASP A 391 33.44 3.35 -9.71
C ASP A 391 33.77 1.88 -10.03
N SER A 392 34.33 1.11 -9.12
CA SER A 392 34.76 -0.27 -9.40
C SER A 392 33.70 -1.35 -9.11
N VAL A 393 32.77 -1.11 -8.18
CA VAL A 393 31.68 -2.05 -7.85
C VAL A 393 30.50 -1.83 -8.79
N THR A 394 30.26 -0.59 -9.22
CA THR A 394 29.15 -0.20 -10.08
C THR A 394 29.25 -0.79 -11.48
N GLN A 395 30.47 -0.91 -12.07
CA GLN A 395 30.64 -1.48 -13.41
C GLN A 395 30.42 -3.00 -13.46
N ALA A 396 30.71 -3.74 -12.40
CA ALA A 396 30.42 -5.17 -12.32
C ALA A 396 28.90 -5.42 -12.18
N ASN A 397 28.22 -4.57 -11.41
CA ASN A 397 26.78 -4.67 -11.15
C ASN A 397 25.95 -4.26 -12.37
N VAL A 398 26.36 -3.23 -13.12
CA VAL A 398 25.71 -2.81 -14.38
C VAL A 398 25.74 -3.94 -15.41
N LYS A 399 26.85 -4.65 -15.56
CA LYS A 399 26.93 -5.80 -16.47
C LYS A 399 26.02 -6.97 -16.08
N VAL A 400 25.83 -7.20 -14.80
CA VAL A 400 24.89 -8.23 -14.28
C VAL A 400 23.44 -7.80 -14.56
N ILE A 401 23.14 -6.54 -14.38
CA ILE A 401 21.80 -5.95 -14.59
C ILE A 401 21.43 -5.95 -16.08
N ASP A 402 22.36 -5.57 -16.96
CA ASP A 402 22.14 -5.60 -18.43
C ASP A 402 21.92 -7.05 -18.93
N SER A 403 22.58 -8.04 -18.31
CA SER A 403 22.35 -9.44 -18.66
C SER A 403 20.96 -9.95 -18.24
N ILE A 404 20.38 -9.39 -17.19
CA ILE A 404 18.99 -9.70 -16.74
C ILE A 404 17.98 -9.15 -17.76
N LEU A 405 18.24 -7.98 -18.32
CA LEU A 405 17.36 -7.31 -19.28
C LEU A 405 17.51 -7.81 -20.74
N GLN A 406 18.64 -8.46 -21.08
CA GLN A 406 18.85 -9.04 -22.41
C GLN A 406 18.31 -10.48 -22.53
N ALA A 407 17.99 -11.14 -21.43
CA ALA A 407 17.37 -12.47 -21.44
C ALA A 407 15.85 -12.42 -21.75
N GLU A 408 15.28 -11.23 -21.90
CA GLU A 408 13.85 -11.00 -22.22
C GLU A 408 13.61 -10.56 -23.70
N LYS A 409 14.63 -10.66 -24.55
CA LYS A 409 14.50 -10.54 -26.02
C LYS A 409 14.68 -11.91 -26.66
#